data_d233c3948a730ac4677152f6912595df
#
_entry.id   d233c3948a730ac4677152f6912595df
#
_cell.length_a   1.000
_cell.length_b   1.000
_cell.length_c   1.000
_cell.angle_alpha   90.00
_cell.angle_beta   90.00
_cell.angle_gamma   90.00
#
_symmetry.space_group_name_H-M   'P 1'
#
loop_
_entity.id
_entity.type
_entity.pdbx_description
1 polymer ?
#
loop_
_entity_poly.entity_id
_entity_poly.type
_entity_poly.pdbx_seq_one_letter_code
_entity_poly.pdbx_strand_id
1 'polypeptide(L)'
;MEIDCMKTRDIIHNDKILARYIPATEAWGSSDLSFFSQDEEYIQAGSWNYNKGKKLLAHTHNEVERSVLFTQEVIYVKSGSLQAYIYDDNSILVEEITAYADDVLIMLSGGHGYEILEDNTKVLEIKNGPYLGAEIDRDRLNLDG
;
A
#
# COMPACT_ATOMS: atom_id res chain seq x y z
N MET A 1 4.12 21.91 11.97
CA MET A 1 2.78 21.50 11.52
C MET A 1 2.81 20.59 10.29
N GLU A 2 3.69 20.82 9.38
CA GLU A 2 3.81 20.02 8.15
C GLU A 2 4.67 18.78 8.28
N ILE A 3 5.32 18.58 9.42
CA ILE A 3 6.29 17.50 9.65
C ILE A 3 5.59 16.13 9.72
N ASP A 4 4.37 16.08 10.23
CA ASP A 4 3.63 14.81 10.36
C ASP A 4 3.15 14.24 9.03
N CYS A 5 2.91 15.09 8.05
CA CYS A 5 2.50 14.64 6.71
C CYS A 5 3.62 13.96 5.93
N MET A 6 4.88 14.07 6.41
CA MET A 6 6.06 13.56 5.72
C MET A 6 6.62 12.28 6.35
N LYS A 7 5.88 11.67 7.25
CA LYS A 7 6.30 10.42 7.91
C LYS A 7 5.37 9.27 7.55
N THR A 8 5.93 8.08 7.56
CA THR A 8 5.15 6.84 7.47
C THR A 8 4.16 6.77 8.62
N ARG A 9 2.92 6.45 8.32
CA ARG A 9 1.89 6.31 9.33
C ARG A 9 0.87 5.24 8.96
N ASP A 10 0.35 4.61 10.00
CA ASP A 10 -0.76 3.66 9.86
C ASP A 10 -2.09 4.36 10.08
N ILE A 11 -3.06 3.99 9.28
CA ILE A 11 -4.46 4.38 9.48
C ILE A 11 -5.13 3.24 10.22
N ILE A 12 -5.44 3.50 11.49
CA ILE A 12 -5.95 2.49 12.43
C ILE A 12 -7.39 2.82 12.83
N HIS A 13 -8.23 1.80 12.84
CA HIS A 13 -9.60 1.91 13.31
C HIS A 13 -9.99 0.61 14.02
N ASN A 14 -10.49 0.71 15.25
CA ASN A 14 -10.88 -0.45 16.08
C ASN A 14 -9.73 -1.48 16.19
N ASP A 15 -8.54 -1.02 16.55
CA ASP A 15 -7.32 -1.83 16.70
C ASP A 15 -6.87 -2.57 15.44
N LYS A 16 -7.37 -2.17 14.29
CA LYS A 16 -7.06 -2.78 13.00
C LYS A 16 -6.38 -1.77 12.09
N ILE A 17 -5.28 -2.16 11.48
CA ILE A 17 -4.59 -1.32 10.51
C ILE A 17 -5.31 -1.48 9.16
N LEU A 18 -5.93 -0.40 8.69
CA LEU A 18 -6.64 -0.39 7.42
C LEU A 18 -5.69 -0.13 6.25
N ALA A 19 -4.76 0.80 6.45
CA ALA A 19 -3.82 1.19 5.41
C ALA A 19 -2.55 1.75 6.04
N ARG A 20 -1.48 1.82 5.23
CA ARG A 20 -0.21 2.45 5.60
C ARG A 20 0.19 3.42 4.52
N TYR A 21 0.50 4.65 4.90
CA TYR A 21 1.01 5.68 4.00
C TYR A 21 2.51 5.86 4.21
N ILE A 22 3.28 5.71 3.15
CA ILE A 22 4.73 5.87 3.15
C ILE A 22 5.05 7.02 2.18
N PRO A 23 5.36 8.23 2.69
CA PRO A 23 5.71 9.33 1.81
C PRO A 23 7.03 9.09 1.09
N ALA A 24 7.19 9.70 -0.07
CA ALA A 24 8.35 9.53 -0.95
C ALA A 24 9.68 9.67 -0.21
N THR A 25 9.79 10.63 0.69
CA THR A 25 11.01 10.88 1.48
C THR A 25 11.40 9.69 2.33
N GLU A 26 10.44 8.95 2.86
CA GLU A 26 10.71 7.75 3.65
C GLU A 26 10.77 6.49 2.78
N ALA A 27 9.94 6.42 1.74
CA ALA A 27 9.94 5.27 0.83
C ALA A 27 11.31 5.07 0.17
N TRP A 28 12.01 6.16 -0.15
CA TRP A 28 13.26 6.13 -0.91
C TRP A 28 14.43 6.75 -0.15
N GLY A 29 14.23 7.13 1.12
CA GLY A 29 15.21 7.84 1.92
C GLY A 29 16.29 6.97 2.55
N SER A 30 16.08 5.67 2.65
CA SER A 30 17.06 4.74 3.20
C SER A 30 18.23 4.55 2.22
N SER A 31 19.45 4.43 2.76
CA SER A 31 20.64 4.10 1.96
C SER A 31 20.86 2.59 1.80
N ASP A 32 19.85 1.80 2.10
CA ASP A 32 19.92 0.35 2.18
C ASP A 32 18.53 -0.22 1.84
N LEU A 33 18.25 -1.42 2.29
CA LEU A 33 16.95 -2.07 2.18
C LEU A 33 16.04 -1.56 3.29
N SER A 34 14.82 -1.21 2.92
CA SER A 34 13.79 -0.79 3.88
C SER A 34 12.48 -1.52 3.56
N PHE A 35 11.97 -2.31 4.51
CA PHE A 35 10.67 -2.95 4.40
C PHE A 35 9.60 -2.11 5.07
N PHE A 36 8.44 -1.99 4.41
CA PHE A 36 7.29 -1.23 4.89
C PHE A 36 6.24 -2.11 5.55
N SER A 37 6.29 -3.41 5.29
CA SER A 37 5.31 -4.37 5.77
C SER A 37 5.73 -4.99 7.09
N GLN A 38 4.74 -5.31 7.94
CA GLN A 38 4.96 -6.15 9.11
C GLN A 38 5.00 -7.62 8.69
N ASP A 39 5.65 -8.46 9.48
CA ASP A 39 5.86 -9.87 9.13
C ASP A 39 4.56 -10.63 8.90
N GLU A 40 3.50 -10.27 9.62
CA GLU A 40 2.20 -10.92 9.56
C GLU A 40 1.37 -10.51 8.35
N GLU A 41 1.74 -9.43 7.68
CA GLU A 41 0.99 -8.94 6.52
C GLU A 41 1.21 -9.85 5.32
N TYR A 42 0.18 -10.03 4.51
CA TYR A 42 0.24 -10.94 3.37
C TYR A 42 1.11 -10.41 2.24
N ILE A 43 1.10 -9.09 2.06
CA ILE A 43 1.92 -8.46 1.04
C ILE A 43 3.16 -7.84 1.70
N GLN A 44 4.33 -8.22 1.23
CA GLN A 44 5.59 -7.74 1.74
C GLN A 44 6.20 -6.76 0.75
N ALA A 45 6.27 -5.50 1.14
CA ALA A 45 6.75 -4.43 0.29
C ALA A 45 7.93 -3.72 0.93
N GLY A 46 8.91 -3.38 0.10
CA GLY A 46 10.07 -2.62 0.54
C GLY A 46 10.76 -1.94 -0.64
N SER A 47 11.67 -1.08 -0.35
CA SER A 47 12.47 -0.37 -1.34
C SER A 47 13.96 -0.62 -1.12
N TRP A 48 14.71 -0.44 -2.20
CA TRP A 48 16.17 -0.52 -2.16
C TRP A 48 16.76 0.81 -2.64
N ASN A 49 17.84 1.22 -2.00
CA ASN A 49 18.61 2.37 -2.41
C ASN A 49 20.09 2.06 -2.21
N TYR A 50 20.69 1.41 -3.20
CA TYR A 50 22.07 0.97 -3.14
C TYR A 50 22.94 1.70 -4.16
N ASN A 51 24.21 1.84 -3.84
CA ASN A 51 25.20 2.39 -4.76
C ASN A 51 25.66 1.33 -5.77
N LYS A 52 26.24 1.82 -6.87
CA LYS A 52 26.83 0.96 -7.91
C LYS A 52 27.85 -0.01 -7.30
N GLY A 53 27.76 -1.25 -7.71
CA GLY A 53 28.68 -2.31 -7.25
C GLY A 53 28.15 -3.12 -6.08
N LYS A 54 27.11 -2.68 -5.40
CA LYS A 54 26.46 -3.51 -4.39
C LYS A 54 25.93 -4.79 -5.03
N LYS A 55 26.25 -5.91 -4.42
CA LYS A 55 25.76 -7.22 -4.87
C LYS A 55 24.80 -7.78 -3.81
N LEU A 56 23.66 -8.21 -4.24
CA LEU A 56 22.71 -8.96 -3.43
C LEU A 56 22.92 -10.43 -3.71
N LEU A 57 23.13 -11.22 -2.67
CA LEU A 57 23.44 -12.63 -2.82
C LEU A 57 22.28 -13.40 -3.46
N ALA A 58 22.62 -14.20 -4.47
CA ALA A 58 21.62 -15.04 -5.12
C ALA A 58 21.05 -16.05 -4.13
N HIS A 59 19.73 -16.26 -4.19
CA HIS A 59 19.05 -17.19 -3.33
C HIS A 59 17.78 -17.72 -3.99
N THR A 60 17.21 -18.74 -3.41
CA THR A 60 15.90 -19.26 -3.77
C THR A 60 14.96 -19.10 -2.59
N HIS A 61 13.67 -19.09 -2.87
CA HIS A 61 12.65 -19.13 -1.81
C HIS A 61 12.14 -20.56 -1.68
N ASN A 62 12.07 -21.04 -0.44
CA ASN A 62 11.56 -22.37 -0.18
C ASN A 62 10.04 -22.43 -0.38
N GLU A 63 9.58 -23.60 -0.80
CA GLU A 63 8.15 -23.86 -0.84
C GLU A 63 7.63 -23.97 0.59
N VAL A 64 6.75 -23.05 0.97
CA VAL A 64 6.16 -22.98 2.31
C VAL A 64 4.68 -22.68 2.15
N GLU A 65 3.85 -23.46 2.80
CA GLU A 65 2.41 -23.22 2.83
C GLU A 65 2.11 -21.94 3.60
N ARG A 66 1.28 -21.09 3.01
CA ARG A 66 0.83 -19.83 3.61
C ARG A 66 -0.68 -19.73 3.53
N SER A 67 -1.30 -19.27 4.63
CA SER A 67 -2.72 -18.97 4.65
C SER A 67 -2.92 -17.50 4.31
N VAL A 68 -3.63 -17.23 3.21
CA VAL A 68 -3.93 -15.89 2.74
C VAL A 68 -5.45 -15.79 2.58
N LEU A 69 -6.10 -15.03 3.44
CA LEU A 69 -7.56 -15.01 3.55
C LEU A 69 -8.23 -13.90 2.73
N PHE A 70 -7.49 -12.85 2.40
CA PHE A 70 -8.01 -11.71 1.64
C PHE A 70 -6.89 -11.01 0.88
N THR A 71 -7.28 -10.11 0.00
CA THR A 71 -6.33 -9.36 -0.83
C THR A 71 -5.84 -8.13 -0.09
N GLN A 72 -4.53 -7.96 -0.09
CA GLN A 72 -3.87 -6.71 0.26
C GLN A 72 -3.22 -6.15 -0.99
N GLU A 73 -3.00 -4.84 -1.05
CA GLU A 73 -2.40 -4.25 -2.24
C GLU A 73 -1.44 -3.11 -1.92
N VAL A 74 -0.45 -2.97 -2.78
CA VAL A 74 0.50 -1.86 -2.77
C VAL A 74 0.18 -0.95 -3.95
N ILE A 75 0.07 0.34 -3.67
CA ILE A 75 -0.10 1.39 -4.66
C ILE A 75 1.15 2.25 -4.66
N TYR A 76 1.84 2.28 -5.79
CA TYR A 76 3.01 3.15 -6.01
C TYR A 76 2.65 4.22 -7.03
N VAL A 77 2.69 5.48 -6.63
CA VAL A 77 2.41 6.60 -7.51
C VAL A 77 3.70 6.96 -8.26
N LYS A 78 3.77 6.60 -9.53
CA LYS A 78 4.94 6.91 -10.36
C LYS A 78 4.99 8.38 -10.75
N SER A 79 3.82 8.95 -11.09
CA SER A 79 3.69 10.35 -11.48
C SER A 79 2.26 10.81 -11.26
N GLY A 80 2.08 12.10 -11.09
CA GLY A 80 0.77 12.70 -10.84
C GLY A 80 0.38 12.60 -9.37
N SER A 81 -0.91 12.51 -9.12
CA SER A 81 -1.45 12.42 -7.76
C SER A 81 -2.83 11.78 -7.74
N LEU A 82 -3.15 11.18 -6.60
CA LEU A 82 -4.47 10.59 -6.37
C LEU A 82 -4.94 10.87 -4.94
N GLN A 83 -6.23 10.81 -4.77
CA GLN A 83 -6.88 10.80 -3.47
C GLN A 83 -7.30 9.37 -3.16
N ALA A 84 -6.87 8.85 -2.02
CA ALA A 84 -7.29 7.55 -1.53
C ALA A 84 -8.32 7.75 -0.42
N TYR A 85 -9.39 6.96 -0.47
CA TYR A 85 -10.46 6.96 0.52
C TYR A 85 -10.39 5.64 1.27
N ILE A 86 -10.22 5.69 2.59
CA ILE A 86 -10.05 4.51 3.43
C ILE A 86 -11.31 4.30 4.26
N TYR A 87 -11.90 3.12 4.13
CA TYR A 87 -13.15 2.75 4.80
C TYR A 87 -12.93 1.60 5.78
N ASP A 88 -13.71 1.59 6.84
CA ASP A 88 -13.74 0.44 7.75
C ASP A 88 -14.61 -0.70 7.18
N ASP A 89 -14.75 -1.78 7.96
CA ASP A 89 -15.54 -2.95 7.54
C ASP A 89 -17.05 -2.67 7.41
N ASN A 90 -17.51 -1.53 7.93
CA ASN A 90 -18.90 -1.10 7.84
C ASN A 90 -19.14 -0.06 6.75
N SER A 91 -18.17 0.13 5.85
CA SER A 91 -18.22 1.11 4.76
C SER A 91 -18.26 2.56 5.23
N ILE A 92 -17.75 2.83 6.44
CA ILE A 92 -17.63 4.17 6.99
C ILE A 92 -16.27 4.74 6.62
N LEU A 93 -16.26 5.95 6.07
CA LEU A 93 -15.01 6.65 5.72
C LEU A 93 -14.24 6.98 7.00
N VAL A 94 -13.01 6.50 7.09
CA VAL A 94 -12.11 6.72 8.22
C VAL A 94 -11.13 7.85 7.91
N GLU A 95 -10.55 7.86 6.71
CA GLU A 95 -9.56 8.87 6.34
C GLU A 95 -9.46 9.02 4.84
N GLU A 96 -9.07 10.22 4.42
CA GLU A 96 -8.69 10.54 3.05
C GLU A 96 -7.20 10.85 3.03
N ILE A 97 -6.49 10.31 2.02
CA ILE A 97 -5.05 10.53 1.85
C ILE A 97 -4.80 11.01 0.43
N THR A 98 -4.11 12.14 0.31
CA THR A 98 -3.59 12.57 -0.99
C THR A 98 -2.19 12.00 -1.16
N ALA A 99 -1.99 11.21 -2.19
CA ALA A 99 -0.69 10.61 -2.52
C ALA A 99 -0.14 11.28 -3.77
N TYR A 100 1.14 11.60 -3.73
CA TYR A 100 1.88 12.28 -4.78
C TYR A 100 2.94 11.36 -5.39
N ALA A 101 3.60 11.84 -6.44
CA ALA A 101 4.65 11.07 -7.10
C ALA A 101 5.66 10.50 -6.10
N ASP A 102 5.99 9.24 -6.27
CA ASP A 102 6.92 8.43 -5.46
C ASP A 102 6.40 8.04 -4.07
N ASP A 103 5.20 8.43 -3.71
CA ASP A 103 4.53 7.93 -2.50
C ASP A 103 4.10 6.47 -2.68
N VAL A 104 4.02 5.75 -1.57
CA VAL A 104 3.56 4.37 -1.50
C VAL A 104 2.40 4.27 -0.52
N LEU A 105 1.35 3.57 -0.91
CA LEU A 105 0.25 3.20 -0.03
C LEU A 105 0.16 1.68 0.03
N ILE A 106 -0.11 1.14 1.21
CA ILE A 106 -0.42 -0.28 1.36
C ILE A 106 -1.83 -0.39 1.94
N MET A 107 -2.72 -1.06 1.21
CA MET A 107 -4.09 -1.32 1.65
C MET A 107 -4.11 -2.69 2.32
N LEU A 108 -4.38 -2.70 3.62
CA LEU A 108 -4.21 -3.88 4.46
C LEU A 108 -5.53 -4.54 4.84
N SER A 109 -6.57 -3.76 5.07
CA SER A 109 -7.88 -4.29 5.45
C SER A 109 -8.96 -3.22 5.26
N GLY A 110 -10.24 -3.59 5.45
CA GLY A 110 -11.37 -2.69 5.21
C GLY A 110 -11.56 -2.43 3.72
N GLY A 111 -12.10 -1.27 3.40
CA GLY A 111 -12.36 -0.88 2.02
C GLY A 111 -11.54 0.32 1.59
N HIS A 112 -11.44 0.51 0.30
CA HIS A 112 -10.73 1.67 -0.25
C HIS A 112 -11.31 2.05 -1.61
N GLY A 113 -11.12 3.31 -1.97
CA GLY A 113 -11.43 3.85 -3.28
C GLY A 113 -10.40 4.91 -3.66
N TYR A 114 -10.36 5.28 -4.92
CA TYR A 114 -9.39 6.24 -5.43
C TYR A 114 -10.05 7.23 -6.37
N GLU A 115 -9.52 8.44 -6.37
CA GLU A 115 -9.82 9.47 -7.38
C GLU A 115 -8.51 10.00 -7.93
N ILE A 116 -8.40 10.06 -9.24
CA ILE A 116 -7.23 10.63 -9.92
C ILE A 116 -7.36 12.14 -9.94
N LEU A 117 -6.33 12.84 -9.51
CA LEU A 117 -6.36 14.30 -9.34
C LEU A 117 -5.68 15.08 -10.47
N GLU A 118 -4.83 14.42 -11.26
CA GLU A 118 -4.10 15.05 -12.35
C GLU A 118 -4.16 14.19 -13.61
N ASP A 119 -4.09 14.85 -14.77
CA ASP A 119 -3.95 14.13 -16.03
C ASP A 119 -2.63 13.33 -16.07
N ASN A 120 -2.63 12.21 -16.76
CA ASN A 120 -1.46 11.34 -16.93
C ASN A 120 -0.89 10.79 -15.62
N THR A 121 -1.70 10.68 -14.58
CA THR A 121 -1.30 10.00 -13.35
C THR A 121 -1.03 8.53 -13.65
N LYS A 122 0.16 8.08 -13.26
CA LYS A 122 0.61 6.70 -13.46
C LYS A 122 0.83 6.05 -12.11
N VAL A 123 0.20 4.90 -11.91
CA VAL A 123 0.23 4.16 -10.65
C VAL A 123 0.57 2.70 -10.95
N LEU A 124 1.46 2.14 -10.16
CA LEU A 124 1.72 0.71 -10.16
C LEU A 124 0.94 0.08 -9.01
N GLU A 125 0.08 -0.88 -9.33
CA GLU A 125 -0.70 -1.63 -8.36
C GLU A 125 -0.16 -3.06 -8.28
N ILE A 126 0.12 -3.53 -7.08
CA ILE A 126 0.60 -4.89 -6.82
C ILE A 126 -0.30 -5.52 -5.76
N LYS A 127 -0.77 -6.71 -6.03
CA LYS A 127 -1.63 -7.47 -5.10
C LYS A 127 -1.02 -8.84 -4.83
N ASN A 128 -1.31 -9.40 -3.65
CA ASN A 128 -1.07 -10.82 -3.45
C ASN A 128 -2.10 -11.62 -4.28
N GLY A 129 -1.66 -12.77 -4.77
CA GLY A 129 -2.49 -13.69 -5.54
C GLY A 129 -2.64 -15.03 -4.83
N PRO A 130 -3.15 -16.08 -5.56
CA PRO A 130 -3.65 -16.04 -6.93
C PRO A 130 -4.92 -15.22 -7.11
N TYR A 131 -5.17 -14.76 -8.33
CA TYR A 131 -6.35 -13.98 -8.66
C TYR A 131 -7.52 -14.89 -9.00
N LEU A 132 -8.63 -14.73 -8.28
CA LEU A 132 -9.82 -15.57 -8.38
C LEU A 132 -10.98 -14.90 -9.16
N GLY A 133 -10.75 -13.70 -9.67
CA GLY A 133 -11.75 -12.92 -10.34
C GLY A 133 -12.38 -11.86 -9.45
N ALA A 134 -12.80 -10.76 -10.04
CA ALA A 134 -13.35 -9.62 -9.30
C ALA A 134 -14.61 -9.98 -8.51
N GLU A 135 -15.43 -10.88 -9.03
CA GLU A 135 -16.70 -11.29 -8.39
C GLU A 135 -16.48 -12.05 -7.08
N ILE A 136 -15.37 -12.80 -7.00
CA ILE A 136 -14.99 -13.54 -5.78
C ILE A 136 -14.16 -12.67 -4.86
N ASP A 137 -13.24 -11.88 -5.44
CA ASP A 137 -12.25 -11.13 -4.68
C ASP A 137 -12.85 -9.94 -3.90
N ARG A 138 -13.88 -9.28 -4.44
CA ARG A 138 -14.33 -8.02 -3.86
C ARG A 138 -15.83 -7.78 -3.98
N ASP A 139 -16.31 -6.97 -3.05
CA ASP A 139 -17.66 -6.38 -3.08
C ASP A 139 -17.54 -4.86 -3.23
N ARG A 140 -18.44 -4.27 -4.00
CA ARG A 140 -18.53 -2.81 -4.09
C ARG A 140 -19.16 -2.27 -2.81
N LEU A 141 -18.59 -1.20 -2.26
CA LEU A 141 -19.16 -0.55 -1.08
C LEU A 141 -20.43 0.22 -1.47
N ASN A 142 -21.45 0.12 -0.63
CA ASN A 142 -22.66 0.91 -0.78
C ASN A 142 -22.48 2.22 0.01
N LEU A 143 -22.10 3.27 -0.72
CA LEU A 143 -21.83 4.59 -0.14
C LEU A 143 -23.02 5.55 -0.25
N ASP A 144 -24.09 5.13 -0.88
CA ASP A 144 -25.35 5.91 -0.95
C ASP A 144 -26.12 5.68 0.35
N GLY A 145 -25.81 6.51 1.29
CA GLY A 145 -26.47 6.46 2.58
C GLY A 145 -27.92 6.87 2.52
#